data_395650a99c57ef3084c4f619165a4eb0
#
_entry.id   395650a99c57ef3084c4f619165a4eb0
#
_cell.length_a   1.000
_cell.length_b   1.000
_cell.length_c   1.000
_cell.angle_alpha   90.00
_cell.angle_beta   90.00
_cell.angle_gamma   90.00
#
_symmetry.space_group_name_H-M   'P 1'
#
loop_
_entity.id
_entity.type
_entity.pdbx_description
1 polymer ?
#
loop_
_entity_poly.entity_id
_entity_poly.type
_entity_poly.pdbx_seq_one_letter_code
_entity_poly.pdbx_strand_id
1 'polypeptide(L)'
;HRAYATDDESALSYAIKAGISQAFDPRRGNRSNDEWANSGYGLYMVSEICKELGGTFCIASGGKCIYATDKGTETIDTYLDGTAVKMTFPTDKLKSSHDIIRDIAGRGECEARAIKNAFKKASHPSKGLILEL
;
A
#
# COMPACT_ATOMS: atom_id res chain seq x y z
N HIS A 1 4.80 -13.36 10.56
CA HIS A 1 3.83 -12.63 9.72
C HIS A 1 2.66 -13.49 9.27
N ARG A 2 2.82 -14.80 9.16
CA ARG A 2 1.69 -15.74 9.00
C ARG A 2 0.67 -15.64 10.15
N ALA A 3 1.02 -15.01 11.27
CA ALA A 3 0.15 -14.89 12.44
C ALA A 3 -0.96 -13.83 12.29
N TYR A 4 -0.94 -13.00 11.25
CA TYR A 4 -1.92 -11.93 11.04
C TYR A 4 -2.89 -12.18 9.88
N ALA A 5 -2.57 -13.08 8.96
CA ALA A 5 -3.42 -13.42 7.84
C ALA A 5 -3.80 -14.90 7.94
N THR A 6 -5.07 -15.18 8.15
CA THR A 6 -5.62 -16.53 8.24
C THR A 6 -6.21 -17.02 6.93
N ASP A 7 -6.44 -16.11 5.99
CA ASP A 7 -7.03 -16.34 4.67
C ASP A 7 -6.53 -15.32 3.65
N ASP A 8 -6.86 -15.52 2.38
CA ASP A 8 -6.43 -14.64 1.28
C ASP A 8 -6.97 -13.20 1.42
N GLU A 9 -8.18 -13.03 1.94
CA GLU A 9 -8.78 -11.72 2.15
C GLU A 9 -8.01 -10.92 3.19
N SER A 10 -7.72 -11.52 4.34
CA SER A 10 -6.89 -10.91 5.38
C SER A 10 -5.49 -10.57 4.87
N ALA A 11 -4.88 -11.47 4.09
CA ALA A 11 -3.55 -11.27 3.51
C ALA A 11 -3.52 -10.05 2.58
N LEU A 12 -4.49 -9.93 1.67
CA LEU A 12 -4.61 -8.81 0.75
C LEU A 12 -4.92 -7.50 1.48
N SER A 13 -5.82 -7.54 2.46
CA SER A 13 -6.16 -6.38 3.30
C SER A 13 -4.94 -5.85 4.06
N TYR A 14 -4.09 -6.74 4.56
CA TYR A 14 -2.83 -6.32 5.19
C TYR A 14 -1.80 -5.80 4.19
N ALA A 15 -1.75 -6.35 2.98
CA ALA A 15 -0.80 -5.93 1.96
C ALA A 15 -0.97 -4.46 1.53
N ILE A 16 -2.18 -3.93 1.56
CA ILE A 16 -2.49 -2.53 1.21
C ILE A 16 -2.49 -1.58 2.42
N LYS A 17 -2.18 -2.04 3.64
CA LYS A 17 -2.03 -1.16 4.81
C LYS A 17 -0.66 -0.52 4.87
N ALA A 18 -0.62 0.72 5.34
CA ALA A 18 0.61 1.47 5.52
C ALA A 18 1.57 0.80 6.50
N GLY A 19 2.84 0.71 6.13
CA GLY A 19 3.91 0.24 7.02
C GLY A 19 3.94 -1.27 7.27
N ILE A 20 3.12 -2.07 6.59
CA ILE A 20 3.15 -3.52 6.69
C ILE A 20 4.06 -4.11 5.61
N SER A 21 5.09 -4.81 6.02
CA SER A 21 6.04 -5.50 5.14
C SER A 21 6.50 -6.81 5.76
N GLN A 22 6.68 -7.83 4.93
CA GLN A 22 7.31 -9.09 5.36
C GLN A 22 8.79 -8.93 5.72
N ALA A 23 9.44 -7.87 5.24
CA ALA A 23 10.82 -7.54 5.59
C ALA A 23 10.97 -7.03 7.03
N PHE A 24 9.86 -6.73 7.71
CA PHE A 24 9.86 -6.30 9.09
C PHE A 24 9.89 -7.51 10.04
N ASP A 25 11.08 -7.85 10.53
CA ASP A 25 11.26 -8.80 11.65
C ASP A 25 11.56 -7.99 12.91
N PRO A 26 10.61 -7.93 13.89
CA PRO A 26 10.81 -7.20 15.12
C PRO A 26 11.99 -7.73 15.96
N ARG A 27 12.45 -8.99 15.70
CA ARG A 27 13.59 -9.61 16.40
C ARG A 27 14.94 -9.15 15.84
N ARG A 28 14.99 -8.68 14.60
CA ARG A 28 16.24 -8.26 13.95
C ARG A 28 16.68 -6.84 14.29
N GLY A 29 15.89 -6.08 15.01
CA GLY A 29 16.21 -4.70 15.34
C GLY A 29 16.34 -3.82 14.10
N ASN A 30 16.44 -2.54 14.30
CA ASN A 30 16.54 -1.53 13.24
C ASN A 30 17.96 -1.52 12.63
N ARG A 31 18.35 -2.62 11.92
CA ARG A 31 19.72 -2.80 11.38
C ARG A 31 19.91 -2.31 9.96
N SER A 32 18.90 -1.82 9.28
CA SER A 32 19.13 -1.26 7.96
C SER A 32 18.81 0.23 7.92
N ASN A 33 19.85 1.03 7.98
CA ASN A 33 19.94 2.36 7.36
C ASN A 33 19.82 2.24 5.83
N ASP A 34 19.23 1.17 5.33
CA ASP A 34 19.08 0.92 3.92
C ASP A 34 17.87 1.71 3.44
N GLU A 35 18.11 2.81 2.77
CA GLU A 35 17.07 3.65 2.16
C GLU A 35 16.20 2.87 1.17
N TRP A 36 16.68 1.74 0.68
CA TRP A 36 16.00 0.83 -0.24
C TRP A 36 15.24 -0.29 0.47
N ALA A 37 15.34 -0.39 1.79
CA ALA A 37 14.59 -1.39 2.53
C ALA A 37 13.09 -1.18 2.31
N ASN A 38 12.37 -2.26 1.96
CA ASN A 38 10.94 -2.24 1.74
C ASN A 38 10.20 -1.74 2.99
N SER A 39 9.70 -0.51 2.92
CA SER A 39 9.04 0.17 4.03
C SER A 39 7.60 -0.31 4.27
N GLY A 40 7.05 -1.11 3.34
CA GLY A 40 5.66 -1.53 3.39
C GLY A 40 4.64 -0.44 3.02
N TYR A 41 5.09 0.63 2.38
CA TYR A 41 4.20 1.73 1.96
C TYR A 41 3.82 1.68 0.48
N GLY A 42 4.49 0.89 -0.35
CA GLY A 42 4.31 0.93 -1.80
C GLY A 42 2.88 0.69 -2.25
N LEU A 43 2.28 -0.44 -1.88
CA LEU A 43 0.90 -0.77 -2.25
C LEU A 43 -0.12 0.18 -1.59
N TYR A 44 0.11 0.60 -0.34
CA TYR A 44 -0.70 1.61 0.31
C TYR A 44 -0.72 2.92 -0.48
N MET A 45 0.45 3.49 -0.79
CA MET A 45 0.57 4.75 -1.53
C MET A 45 -0.16 4.67 -2.88
N VAL A 46 0.07 3.60 -3.63
CA VAL A 46 -0.54 3.41 -4.95
C VAL A 46 -2.06 3.29 -4.85
N SER A 47 -2.59 2.53 -3.90
CA SER A 47 -4.03 2.37 -3.72
C SER A 47 -4.70 3.69 -3.33
N GLU A 48 -4.10 4.45 -2.42
CA GLU A 48 -4.64 5.75 -1.98
C GLU A 48 -4.57 6.80 -3.11
N ILE A 49 -3.47 6.85 -3.88
CA ILE A 49 -3.34 7.75 -5.02
C ILE A 49 -4.43 7.46 -6.07
N CYS A 50 -4.68 6.20 -6.39
CA CYS A 50 -5.74 5.84 -7.33
C CYS A 50 -7.10 6.35 -6.84
N LYS A 51 -7.42 6.16 -5.56
CA LYS A 51 -8.68 6.62 -4.96
C LYS A 51 -8.81 8.15 -4.99
N GLU A 52 -7.79 8.87 -4.53
CA GLU A 52 -7.79 10.34 -4.46
C GLU A 52 -7.92 11.00 -5.85
N LEU A 53 -7.35 10.39 -6.87
CA LEU A 53 -7.47 10.87 -8.25
C LEU A 53 -8.80 10.48 -8.91
N GLY A 54 -9.68 9.75 -8.21
CA GLY A 54 -10.95 9.27 -8.76
C GLY A 54 -10.80 8.10 -9.74
N GLY A 55 -9.72 7.35 -9.59
CA GLY A 55 -9.45 6.13 -10.33
C GLY A 55 -9.82 4.86 -9.56
N THR A 56 -9.18 3.75 -9.92
CA THR A 56 -9.41 2.46 -9.30
C THR A 56 -8.11 1.73 -9.01
N PHE A 57 -8.08 1.00 -7.92
CA PHE A 57 -7.02 0.07 -7.58
C PHE A 57 -7.61 -1.32 -7.38
N CYS A 58 -6.97 -2.34 -7.94
CA CYS A 58 -7.37 -3.72 -7.77
C CYS A 58 -6.13 -4.56 -7.50
N ILE A 59 -6.20 -5.44 -6.50
CA ILE A 59 -5.19 -6.46 -6.23
C ILE A 59 -5.87 -7.81 -6.06
N ALA A 60 -5.45 -8.78 -6.85
CA ALA A 60 -5.97 -10.15 -6.80
C ALA A 60 -4.83 -11.12 -6.50
N SER A 61 -5.08 -12.09 -5.62
CA SER A 61 -4.17 -13.19 -5.34
C SER A 61 -4.93 -14.36 -4.72
N GLY A 62 -4.67 -15.57 -5.20
CA GLY A 62 -5.38 -16.76 -4.75
C GLY A 62 -6.89 -16.67 -5.01
N GLY A 63 -7.69 -16.88 -3.97
CA GLY A 63 -9.15 -16.90 -4.04
C GLY A 63 -9.84 -15.54 -3.93
N LYS A 64 -9.11 -14.44 -3.76
CA LYS A 64 -9.69 -13.12 -3.46
C LYS A 64 -9.10 -12.00 -4.29
N CYS A 65 -9.94 -10.98 -4.52
CA CYS A 65 -9.57 -9.72 -5.15
C CYS A 65 -10.11 -8.56 -4.31
N ILE A 66 -9.26 -7.60 -3.98
CA ILE A 66 -9.68 -6.32 -3.41
C ILE A 66 -9.79 -5.30 -4.52
N TYR A 67 -10.95 -4.66 -4.61
CA TYR A 67 -11.25 -3.58 -5.54
C TYR A 67 -11.54 -2.30 -4.74
N ALA A 68 -10.75 -1.26 -4.94
CA ALA A 68 -10.83 -0.02 -4.19
C ALA A 68 -11.05 1.18 -5.12
N THR A 69 -11.96 2.07 -4.72
CA THR A 69 -12.29 3.34 -5.38
C THR A 69 -12.41 4.44 -4.34
N ASP A 70 -12.68 5.66 -4.78
CA ASP A 70 -13.06 6.78 -3.90
C ASP A 70 -14.34 6.53 -3.09
N LYS A 71 -15.21 5.62 -3.56
CA LYS A 71 -16.47 5.24 -2.89
C LYS A 71 -16.32 4.16 -1.83
N GLY A 72 -15.18 3.49 -1.80
CA GLY A 72 -14.91 2.41 -0.83
C GLY A 72 -14.10 1.26 -1.40
N THR A 73 -14.05 0.21 -0.60
CA THR A 73 -13.30 -1.01 -0.92
C THR A 73 -14.23 -2.21 -0.84
N GLU A 74 -14.17 -3.05 -1.86
CA GLU A 74 -14.95 -4.29 -1.96
C GLU A 74 -14.01 -5.48 -2.09
N THR A 75 -14.43 -6.63 -1.54
CA THR A 75 -13.75 -7.91 -1.73
C THR A 75 -14.58 -8.79 -2.65
N ILE A 76 -13.97 -9.34 -3.68
CA ILE A 76 -14.59 -10.15 -4.71
C ILE A 76 -13.91 -11.51 -4.73
N ASP A 77 -14.72 -12.57 -4.85
CA ASP A 77 -14.19 -13.92 -5.06
C ASP A 77 -13.59 -14.04 -6.47
N THR A 78 -12.42 -14.63 -6.55
CA THR A 78 -11.72 -14.86 -7.82
C THR A 78 -10.88 -16.12 -7.71
N TYR A 79 -10.26 -16.51 -8.81
CA TYR A 79 -9.24 -17.54 -8.80
C TYR A 79 -8.07 -17.08 -9.67
N LEU A 80 -6.92 -16.90 -9.02
CA LEU A 80 -5.70 -16.50 -9.70
C LEU A 80 -4.51 -17.23 -9.10
N ASP A 81 -3.84 -18.03 -9.91
CA ASP A 81 -2.56 -18.63 -9.52
C ASP A 81 -1.45 -17.59 -9.71
N GLY A 82 -1.18 -16.88 -8.61
CA GLY A 82 -0.24 -15.76 -8.58
C GLY A 82 -0.84 -14.49 -8.00
N THR A 83 -0.25 -13.34 -8.34
CA THR A 83 -0.73 -12.03 -7.90
C THR A 83 -0.79 -11.06 -9.08
N ALA A 84 -1.90 -10.36 -9.21
CA ALA A 84 -2.10 -9.31 -10.21
C ALA A 84 -2.49 -7.99 -9.52
N VAL A 85 -1.93 -6.89 -10.01
CA VAL A 85 -2.31 -5.54 -9.59
C VAL A 85 -2.73 -4.75 -10.82
N LYS A 86 -3.89 -4.10 -10.74
CA LYS A 86 -4.39 -3.19 -11.78
C LYS A 86 -4.67 -1.82 -11.17
N MET A 87 -4.19 -0.79 -11.85
CA MET A 87 -4.37 0.61 -11.47
C MET A 87 -4.96 1.37 -12.66
N THR A 88 -5.92 2.25 -12.36
CA THR A 88 -6.43 3.22 -13.33
C THR A 88 -6.60 4.57 -12.65
N PHE A 89 -6.20 5.64 -13.29
CA PHE A 89 -6.39 7.02 -12.81
C PHE A 89 -6.33 8.02 -13.99
N PRO A 90 -7.03 9.16 -13.86
CA PRO A 90 -6.96 10.22 -14.84
C PRO A 90 -5.59 10.89 -14.84
N THR A 91 -4.91 10.93 -15.99
CA THR A 91 -3.54 11.47 -16.08
C THR A 91 -3.49 12.99 -16.05
N ASP A 92 -4.58 13.67 -16.40
CA ASP A 92 -4.72 15.12 -16.32
C ASP A 92 -4.63 15.67 -14.89
N LYS A 93 -5.01 14.87 -13.89
CA LYS A 93 -4.94 15.21 -12.46
C LYS A 93 -3.55 15.03 -11.85
N LEU A 94 -2.60 14.40 -12.54
CA LEU A 94 -1.26 14.15 -12.03
C LEU A 94 -0.44 15.43 -11.80
N LYS A 95 -0.70 16.51 -12.53
CA LYS A 95 0.06 17.76 -12.42
C LYS A 95 -0.03 18.47 -11.06
N SER A 96 -1.07 18.14 -10.26
CA SER A 96 -1.26 18.66 -8.90
C SER A 96 -1.06 17.60 -7.80
N SER A 97 -0.40 16.50 -8.15
CA SER A 97 -0.31 15.32 -7.28
C SER A 97 0.69 15.44 -6.13
N HIS A 98 1.60 16.40 -6.15
CA HIS A 98 2.66 16.52 -5.14
C HIS A 98 2.10 16.69 -3.72
N ASP A 99 1.09 17.56 -3.56
CA ASP A 99 0.46 17.78 -2.25
C ASP A 99 -0.36 16.57 -1.82
N ILE A 100 -1.04 15.94 -2.78
CA ILE A 100 -1.81 14.69 -2.56
C ILE A 100 -0.88 13.58 -2.04
N ILE A 101 0.27 13.38 -2.68
CA ILE A 101 1.24 12.36 -2.27
C ILE A 101 1.77 12.62 -0.87
N ARG A 102 2.10 13.88 -0.56
CA ARG A 102 2.57 14.25 0.77
C ARG A 102 1.52 14.01 1.84
N ASP A 103 0.26 14.34 1.55
CA ASP A 103 -0.87 14.12 2.46
C ASP A 103 -1.13 12.63 2.70
N ILE A 104 -1.15 11.83 1.62
CA ILE A 104 -1.29 10.36 1.71
C ILE A 104 -0.15 9.75 2.53
N ALA A 105 1.09 10.17 2.29
CA ALA A 105 2.24 9.68 3.06
C ALA A 105 2.11 10.02 4.55
N GLY A 106 1.67 11.24 4.88
CA GLY A 106 1.41 11.66 6.26
C GLY A 106 0.31 10.85 6.94
N ARG A 107 -0.81 10.61 6.25
CA ARG A 107 -1.89 9.75 6.75
C ARG A 107 -1.39 8.32 7.00
N GLY A 108 -0.66 7.74 6.05
CA GLY A 108 -0.10 6.41 6.20
C GLY A 108 0.88 6.28 7.37
N GLU A 109 1.70 7.30 7.62
CA GLU A 109 2.60 7.34 8.78
C GLU A 109 1.81 7.39 10.11
N CYS A 110 0.69 8.09 10.15
CA CYS A 110 -0.20 8.10 11.31
C CYS A 110 -0.87 6.73 11.53
N GLU A 111 -1.38 6.12 10.47
CA GLU A 111 -1.99 4.78 10.53
C GLU A 111 -0.98 3.72 10.97
N ALA A 112 0.24 3.76 10.41
CA ALA A 112 1.31 2.83 10.77
C ALA A 112 1.72 2.93 12.25
N ARG A 113 1.68 4.13 12.84
CA ARG A 113 1.95 4.31 14.27
C ARG A 113 0.89 3.68 15.16
N ALA A 114 -0.35 3.60 14.70
CA ALA A 114 -1.45 2.95 15.43
C ALA A 114 -1.34 1.41 15.40
N ILE A 115 -0.60 0.86 14.44
CA ILE A 115 -0.35 -0.57 14.33
C ILE A 115 0.86 -0.92 15.23
N LYS A 116 0.62 -1.75 16.25
CA LYS A 116 1.65 -2.20 17.19
C LYS A 116 2.84 -2.79 16.41
N ASN A 117 4.04 -2.20 16.56
CA ASN A 117 5.30 -2.57 15.91
C ASN A 117 5.49 -2.09 14.45
N ALA A 118 4.69 -1.20 13.92
CA ALA A 118 4.93 -0.55 12.64
C ALA A 118 5.58 0.83 12.86
N PHE A 119 6.92 0.90 12.89
CA PHE A 119 7.65 2.13 13.24
C PHE A 119 8.36 2.80 12.06
N LYS A 120 8.24 2.27 10.85
CA LYS A 120 8.93 2.86 9.69
C LYS A 120 8.13 4.00 9.09
N LYS A 121 8.84 5.07 8.72
CA LYS A 121 8.31 6.14 7.86
C LYS A 121 8.24 5.66 6.41
N ALA A 122 7.39 6.28 5.62
CA ALA A 122 7.37 6.07 4.18
C ALA A 122 8.75 6.39 3.59
N SER A 123 9.32 5.47 2.82
CA SER A 123 10.64 5.63 2.20
C SER A 123 10.62 6.73 1.13
N HIS A 124 11.80 7.29 0.83
CA HIS A 124 11.97 8.27 -0.25
C HIS A 124 11.41 7.75 -1.59
N PRO A 125 11.69 6.52 -2.03
CA PRO A 125 11.07 5.97 -3.23
C PRO A 125 9.54 5.91 -3.18
N SER A 126 8.94 5.58 -2.03
CA SER A 126 7.47 5.57 -1.89
C SER A 126 6.85 6.95 -1.99
N LYS A 127 7.59 8.01 -1.63
CA LYS A 127 7.17 9.41 -1.76
C LYS A 127 7.49 9.99 -3.13
N GLY A 128 8.52 9.45 -3.80
CA GLY A 128 9.02 9.93 -5.09
C GLY A 128 8.40 9.30 -6.32
N LEU A 129 7.55 8.28 -6.16
CA LEU A 129 7.05 7.43 -7.24
C LEU A 129 6.35 8.18 -8.40
N ILE A 130 5.94 9.42 -8.19
CA ILE A 130 5.19 10.22 -9.18
C ILE A 130 5.93 11.53 -9.52
N LEU A 131 7.04 11.86 -8.86
CA LEU A 131 7.76 13.11 -9.11
C LEU A 131 8.60 13.08 -10.39
N GLU A 132 8.83 11.90 -10.97
CA GLU A 132 9.60 11.70 -12.21
C GLU A 132 8.72 11.38 -13.43
N LEU A 133 7.40 11.36 -13.27
CA LEU A 133 6.42 11.24 -14.35
C LEU A 133 5.91 12.61 -14.80
#